data_8675c0eba9554a8c7ce1be60bb256661
#
_entry.id   8675c0eba9554a8c7ce1be60bb256661
#
_cell.length_a   1.000
_cell.length_b   1.000
_cell.length_c   1.000
_cell.angle_alpha   90.00
_cell.angle_beta   90.00
_cell.angle_gamma   90.00
#
_symmetry.space_group_name_H-M   'P 1'
#
loop_
_entity.id
_entity.type
_entity.pdbx_description
1 polymer ?
#
loop_
_entity_poly.entity_id
_entity_poly.type
_entity_poly.pdbx_seq_one_letter_code
_entity_poly.pdbx_strand_id
1 'polypeptide(L)'
;MLKAIIIVLFLLLIVAAVIGFYSAKTTLSIPRQTLDGARRWQEDHYDISWYDELEKTDYTVSSYDGYLVHVQFLHNHLPADQYVIISHGYTDNRFGALKYAKMYLDLGFHVIIYDLRGHGLNEETFCTYSVREARDLLTLIEDTRSRYEGIKMLGIHGESLGAATSVACLKYHPQIAFVVADCGFSDIFGVLENGLKASRMPAGILKLTSVCAKIRYGFSLAEMRPIDSLKGNEIPVLFIHGADDPFILPENSERMQAETSGYSELHLIPDAVHAESALKDPETYAAVLREFLQRIKDNL
;
A
#
# COMPACT_ATOMS: atom_id res chain seq x y z
N MET A 1 12.85 -2.26 52.76
CA MET A 1 13.57 -1.98 51.52
C MET A 1 13.11 -2.87 50.36
N LEU A 2 13.26 -4.20 50.42
CA LEU A 2 12.90 -5.12 49.29
C LEU A 2 11.43 -4.99 48.87
N LYS A 3 10.44 -4.95 49.76
CA LYS A 3 9.01 -4.77 49.44
C LYS A 3 8.75 -3.44 48.73
N ALA A 4 9.39 -2.35 49.12
CA ALA A 4 9.24 -1.06 48.47
C ALA A 4 9.81 -1.08 47.01
N ILE A 5 10.96 -1.74 46.83
CA ILE A 5 11.56 -1.91 45.49
C ILE A 5 10.64 -2.74 44.58
N ILE A 6 10.06 -3.83 45.07
CA ILE A 6 9.12 -4.68 44.31
C ILE A 6 7.89 -3.88 43.91
N ILE A 7 7.31 -3.08 44.84
CA ILE A 7 6.16 -2.22 44.52
C ILE A 7 6.51 -1.21 43.44
N VAL A 8 7.66 -0.54 43.55
CA VAL A 8 8.10 0.43 42.53
C VAL A 8 8.27 -0.23 41.16
N LEU A 9 8.95 -1.38 41.12
CA LEU A 9 9.12 -2.14 39.86
C LEU A 9 7.79 -2.57 39.28
N PHE A 10 6.84 -3.00 40.08
CA PHE A 10 5.49 -3.38 39.63
C PHE A 10 4.73 -2.19 39.08
N LEU A 11 4.80 -1.02 39.73
CA LEU A 11 4.18 0.21 39.20
C LEU A 11 4.82 0.66 37.89
N LEU A 12 6.14 0.57 37.75
CA LEU A 12 6.84 0.87 36.48
C LEU A 12 6.41 -0.06 35.34
N LEU A 13 6.22 -1.36 35.64
CA LEU A 13 5.70 -2.32 34.66
C LEU A 13 4.27 -1.99 34.22
N ILE A 14 3.40 -1.58 35.15
CA ILE A 14 2.04 -1.13 34.82
C ILE A 14 2.09 0.10 33.89
N VAL A 15 2.90 1.10 34.25
CA VAL A 15 3.04 2.32 33.43
C VAL A 15 3.56 1.98 32.02
N ALA A 16 4.58 1.13 31.94
CA ALA A 16 5.12 0.67 30.67
C ALA A 16 4.05 -0.07 29.83
N ALA A 17 3.28 -0.96 30.47
CA ALA A 17 2.19 -1.68 29.78
C ALA A 17 1.12 -0.71 29.25
N VAL A 18 0.68 0.27 30.06
CA VAL A 18 -0.29 1.29 29.65
C VAL A 18 0.23 2.07 28.44
N ILE A 19 1.47 2.56 28.50
CA ILE A 19 2.11 3.27 27.39
C ILE A 19 2.19 2.38 26.16
N GLY A 20 2.64 1.14 26.30
CA GLY A 20 2.79 0.21 25.18
C GLY A 20 1.47 -0.14 24.49
N PHE A 21 0.42 -0.46 25.27
CA PHE A 21 -0.90 -0.75 24.69
C PHE A 21 -1.58 0.47 24.09
N TYR A 22 -1.41 1.64 24.69
CA TYR A 22 -1.90 2.90 24.12
C TYR A 22 -1.20 3.22 22.80
N SER A 23 0.14 3.13 22.80
CA SER A 23 0.95 3.34 21.58
C SER A 23 0.59 2.32 20.49
N ALA A 24 0.42 1.03 20.83
CA ALA A 24 -0.01 0.01 19.86
C ALA A 24 -1.38 0.33 19.28
N LYS A 25 -2.34 0.76 20.12
CA LYS A 25 -3.66 1.18 19.65
C LYS A 25 -3.57 2.36 18.67
N THR A 26 -2.85 3.42 19.02
CA THR A 26 -2.74 4.62 18.18
C THR A 26 -1.98 4.35 16.89
N THR A 27 -0.91 3.57 16.91
CA THR A 27 -0.12 3.19 15.74
C THR A 27 -0.94 2.38 14.74
N LEU A 28 -1.79 1.45 15.20
CA LEU A 28 -2.57 0.57 14.33
C LEU A 28 -3.97 1.14 13.99
N SER A 29 -4.38 2.25 14.61
CA SER A 29 -5.65 2.91 14.28
C SER A 29 -5.55 3.63 12.94
N ILE A 30 -6.61 3.56 12.15
CA ILE A 30 -6.70 4.19 10.83
C ILE A 30 -7.51 5.48 10.96
N PRO A 31 -6.91 6.68 10.76
CA PRO A 31 -7.67 7.91 10.55
C PRO A 31 -8.31 7.84 9.16
N ARG A 32 -9.62 7.58 9.10
CA ARG A 32 -10.33 7.33 7.84
C ARG A 32 -10.73 8.64 7.17
N GLN A 33 -10.32 8.82 5.93
CA GLN A 33 -10.86 9.86 5.06
C GLN A 33 -12.24 9.42 4.54
N THR A 34 -13.20 10.36 4.46
CA THR A 34 -14.48 10.09 3.82
C THR A 34 -14.33 9.96 2.31
N LEU A 35 -15.22 9.19 1.67
CA LEU A 35 -15.22 9.09 0.19
C LEU A 35 -15.33 10.46 -0.48
N ASP A 36 -16.26 11.29 -0.02
CA ASP A 36 -16.43 12.66 -0.56
C ASP A 36 -15.21 13.55 -0.33
N GLY A 37 -14.52 13.37 0.79
CA GLY A 37 -13.29 14.10 1.09
C GLY A 37 -12.14 13.70 0.16
N ALA A 38 -11.95 12.40 -0.05
CA ALA A 38 -10.94 11.88 -0.96
C ALA A 38 -11.24 12.29 -2.41
N ARG A 39 -12.52 12.17 -2.84
CA ARG A 39 -12.92 12.58 -4.17
C ARG A 39 -12.64 14.08 -4.42
N ARG A 40 -13.06 14.95 -3.50
CA ARG A 40 -12.80 16.40 -3.62
C ARG A 40 -11.31 16.70 -3.71
N TRP A 41 -10.50 16.00 -2.91
CA TRP A 41 -9.04 16.17 -3.00
C TRP A 41 -8.52 15.81 -4.40
N GLN A 42 -9.03 14.74 -5.02
CA GLN A 42 -8.67 14.40 -6.40
C GLN A 42 -9.14 15.47 -7.40
N GLU A 43 -10.37 15.98 -7.26
CA GLU A 43 -10.93 17.05 -8.11
C GLU A 43 -10.10 18.35 -8.02
N ASP A 44 -9.56 18.67 -6.84
CA ASP A 44 -8.75 19.86 -6.62
C ASP A 44 -7.34 19.77 -7.25
N HIS A 45 -6.82 18.54 -7.49
CA HIS A 45 -5.44 18.33 -7.91
C HIS A 45 -5.31 17.66 -9.27
N TYR A 46 -6.34 16.98 -9.76
CA TYR A 46 -6.34 16.23 -11.02
C TYR A 46 -7.64 16.45 -11.78
N ASP A 47 -7.59 16.36 -13.10
CA ASP A 47 -8.82 16.25 -13.88
C ASP A 47 -9.36 14.82 -13.76
N ILE A 48 -10.42 14.67 -12.98
CA ILE A 48 -11.16 13.42 -12.82
C ILE A 48 -12.56 13.47 -13.42
N SER A 49 -12.87 14.45 -14.28
CA SER A 49 -14.18 14.60 -14.95
C SER A 49 -14.57 13.35 -15.73
N TRP A 50 -13.59 12.67 -16.33
CA TRP A 50 -13.76 11.40 -17.04
C TRP A 50 -14.38 10.28 -16.18
N TYR A 51 -14.18 10.33 -14.85
CA TYR A 51 -14.67 9.29 -13.95
C TYR A 51 -16.19 9.23 -13.87
N ASP A 52 -16.89 10.35 -13.95
CA ASP A 52 -18.36 10.38 -13.87
C ASP A 52 -19.02 9.76 -15.12
N GLU A 53 -18.40 9.90 -16.28
CA GLU A 53 -18.87 9.37 -17.56
C GLU A 53 -18.50 7.90 -17.77
N LEU A 54 -17.55 7.37 -16.99
CA LEU A 54 -17.06 6.02 -17.15
C LEU A 54 -18.09 4.99 -16.65
N GLU A 55 -18.25 3.89 -17.38
CA GLU A 55 -18.99 2.72 -16.92
C GLU A 55 -18.27 2.08 -15.72
N LYS A 56 -18.99 1.89 -14.63
CA LYS A 56 -18.46 1.36 -13.37
C LYS A 56 -19.35 0.27 -12.82
N THR A 57 -18.71 -0.75 -12.22
CA THR A 57 -19.42 -1.82 -11.51
C THR A 57 -18.91 -1.91 -10.07
N ASP A 58 -19.78 -1.65 -9.11
CA ASP A 58 -19.48 -1.83 -7.68
C ASP A 58 -19.82 -3.26 -7.25
N TYR A 59 -18.92 -3.87 -6.48
CA TYR A 59 -19.14 -5.20 -5.91
C TYR A 59 -18.32 -5.39 -4.62
N THR A 60 -18.51 -6.52 -3.96
CA THR A 60 -17.69 -6.90 -2.80
C THR A 60 -17.02 -8.23 -3.02
N VAL A 61 -15.83 -8.39 -2.45
CA VAL A 61 -15.07 -9.64 -2.43
C VAL A 61 -14.94 -10.08 -0.98
N SER A 62 -15.27 -11.34 -0.69
CA SER A 62 -15.04 -11.94 0.62
C SER A 62 -13.59 -12.38 0.70
N SER A 63 -12.80 -11.74 1.58
CA SER A 63 -11.41 -12.08 1.78
C SER A 63 -11.24 -13.41 2.52
N TYR A 64 -10.00 -13.88 2.61
CA TYR A 64 -9.57 -15.16 3.19
C TYR A 64 -10.11 -15.45 4.61
N ASP A 65 -10.48 -14.41 5.37
CA ASP A 65 -11.01 -14.51 6.73
C ASP A 65 -12.50 -14.10 6.84
N GLY A 66 -13.18 -13.94 5.69
CA GLY A 66 -14.57 -13.52 5.60
C GLY A 66 -14.79 -12.02 5.66
N TYR A 67 -13.70 -11.21 5.75
CA TYR A 67 -13.80 -9.75 5.69
C TYR A 67 -14.25 -9.30 4.31
N LEU A 68 -15.25 -8.41 4.23
CA LEU A 68 -15.74 -7.90 2.95
C LEU A 68 -14.94 -6.70 2.48
N VAL A 69 -14.40 -6.79 1.27
CA VAL A 69 -13.66 -5.74 0.59
C VAL A 69 -14.54 -5.11 -0.47
N HIS A 70 -14.77 -3.81 -0.39
CA HIS A 70 -15.50 -3.05 -1.40
C HIS A 70 -14.61 -2.71 -2.58
N VAL A 71 -15.07 -3.06 -3.76
CA VAL A 71 -14.34 -3.00 -5.03
C VAL A 71 -15.17 -2.25 -6.06
N GLN A 72 -14.50 -1.50 -6.92
CA GLN A 72 -15.11 -0.89 -8.07
C GLN A 72 -14.29 -1.22 -9.32
N PHE A 73 -14.95 -1.79 -10.31
CA PHE A 73 -14.40 -2.04 -11.63
C PHE A 73 -14.70 -0.87 -12.55
N LEU A 74 -13.66 -0.29 -13.11
CA LEU A 74 -13.71 0.79 -14.08
C LEU A 74 -13.52 0.20 -15.47
N HIS A 75 -14.58 0.22 -16.27
CA HIS A 75 -14.57 -0.37 -17.61
C HIS A 75 -13.79 0.53 -18.58
N ASN A 76 -12.83 -0.03 -19.31
CA ASN A 76 -12.28 0.70 -20.46
C ASN A 76 -13.31 0.74 -21.60
N HIS A 77 -13.43 1.85 -22.29
CA HIS A 77 -14.33 2.01 -23.45
C HIS A 77 -13.96 1.11 -24.64
N LEU A 78 -12.70 0.72 -24.72
CA LEU A 78 -12.19 -0.19 -25.74
C LEU A 78 -12.17 -1.62 -25.20
N PRO A 79 -12.39 -2.64 -26.06
CA PRO A 79 -12.16 -4.01 -25.67
C PRO A 79 -10.73 -4.17 -25.18
N ALA A 80 -10.59 -4.60 -23.92
CA ALA A 80 -9.30 -4.76 -23.26
C ALA A 80 -9.18 -6.18 -22.68
N ASP A 81 -7.98 -6.74 -22.79
CA ASP A 81 -7.59 -8.01 -22.16
C ASP A 81 -6.50 -7.81 -21.10
N GLN A 82 -6.25 -6.54 -20.74
CA GLN A 82 -5.29 -6.10 -19.77
C GLN A 82 -6.01 -5.46 -18.59
N TYR A 83 -5.59 -5.83 -17.39
CA TYR A 83 -6.21 -5.42 -16.14
C TYR A 83 -5.15 -4.94 -15.14
N VAL A 84 -5.50 -3.96 -14.32
CA VAL A 84 -4.68 -3.54 -13.19
C VAL A 84 -5.55 -3.35 -11.95
N ILE A 85 -5.05 -3.81 -10.80
CA ILE A 85 -5.64 -3.54 -9.50
C ILE A 85 -4.80 -2.46 -8.81
N ILE A 86 -5.44 -1.38 -8.34
CA ILE A 86 -4.74 -0.25 -7.72
C ILE A 86 -5.10 -0.14 -6.25
N SER A 87 -4.06 -0.17 -5.40
CA SER A 87 -4.12 -0.05 -3.94
C SER A 87 -3.77 1.37 -3.51
N HIS A 88 -4.67 2.04 -2.81
CA HIS A 88 -4.48 3.41 -2.32
C HIS A 88 -3.54 3.50 -1.10
N GLY A 89 -3.16 4.73 -0.70
CA GLY A 89 -2.33 5.03 0.46
C GLY A 89 -3.07 4.94 1.82
N TYR A 90 -2.29 5.07 2.91
CA TYR A 90 -2.82 5.11 4.27
C TYR A 90 -3.76 6.32 4.46
N THR A 91 -4.82 6.16 5.22
CA THR A 91 -5.90 7.12 5.45
C THR A 91 -6.85 7.39 4.28
N ASP A 92 -6.44 7.13 3.05
CA ASP A 92 -7.23 7.35 1.83
C ASP A 92 -8.28 6.24 1.61
N ASN A 93 -8.84 6.17 0.44
CA ASN A 93 -9.78 5.15 0.00
C ASN A 93 -9.64 4.97 -1.53
N ARG A 94 -10.52 4.18 -2.15
CA ARG A 94 -10.46 3.88 -3.59
C ARG A 94 -10.31 5.11 -4.49
N PHE A 95 -10.77 6.30 -4.08
CA PHE A 95 -10.64 7.51 -4.89
C PHE A 95 -9.19 8.00 -5.00
N GLY A 96 -8.33 7.71 -4.02
CA GLY A 96 -6.90 8.00 -4.14
C GLY A 96 -6.20 7.30 -5.30
N ALA A 97 -6.80 6.24 -5.83
CA ALA A 97 -6.29 5.52 -7.00
C ALA A 97 -6.61 6.22 -8.34
N LEU A 98 -7.53 7.20 -8.39
CA LEU A 98 -8.01 7.79 -9.65
C LEU A 98 -6.91 8.46 -10.45
N LYS A 99 -5.95 9.11 -9.80
CA LYS A 99 -4.79 9.73 -10.46
C LYS A 99 -3.96 8.74 -11.30
N TYR A 100 -3.89 7.48 -10.88
CA TYR A 100 -3.23 6.42 -11.62
C TYR A 100 -4.18 5.72 -12.59
N ALA A 101 -5.45 5.58 -12.22
CA ALA A 101 -6.45 4.88 -13.02
C ALA A 101 -6.57 5.44 -14.43
N LYS A 102 -6.55 6.79 -14.58
CA LYS A 102 -6.58 7.43 -15.89
C LYS A 102 -5.41 7.02 -16.79
N MET A 103 -4.20 6.92 -16.23
CA MET A 103 -3.02 6.53 -17.01
C MET A 103 -3.16 5.11 -17.56
N TYR A 104 -3.70 4.18 -16.76
CA TYR A 104 -3.94 2.81 -17.20
C TYR A 104 -5.09 2.69 -18.20
N LEU A 105 -6.19 3.43 -18.02
CA LEU A 105 -7.28 3.49 -18.97
C LEU A 105 -6.78 3.95 -20.35
N ASP A 106 -5.92 4.98 -20.38
CA ASP A 106 -5.33 5.50 -21.62
C ASP A 106 -4.35 4.51 -22.27
N LEU A 107 -3.78 3.60 -21.49
CA LEU A 107 -2.92 2.51 -21.98
C LEU A 107 -3.70 1.24 -22.37
N GLY A 108 -5.04 1.30 -22.32
CA GLY A 108 -5.91 0.21 -22.74
C GLY A 108 -6.17 -0.85 -21.69
N PHE A 109 -6.00 -0.54 -20.40
CA PHE A 109 -6.34 -1.45 -19.30
C PHE A 109 -7.77 -1.23 -18.81
N HIS A 110 -8.43 -2.28 -18.36
CA HIS A 110 -9.45 -2.20 -17.35
C HIS A 110 -8.82 -1.93 -16.00
N VAL A 111 -9.46 -1.14 -15.15
CA VAL A 111 -8.91 -0.77 -13.84
C VAL A 111 -9.83 -1.23 -12.72
N ILE A 112 -9.25 -1.82 -11.69
CA ILE A 112 -9.93 -2.22 -10.47
C ILE A 112 -9.37 -1.38 -9.33
N ILE A 113 -10.24 -0.60 -8.69
CA ILE A 113 -9.91 0.15 -7.48
C ILE A 113 -10.70 -0.42 -6.32
N TYR A 114 -10.15 -0.40 -5.12
CA TYR A 114 -10.81 -0.97 -3.95
C TYR A 114 -10.41 -0.23 -2.68
N ASP A 115 -11.21 -0.39 -1.65
CA ASP A 115 -10.85 0.11 -0.33
C ASP A 115 -9.98 -0.91 0.39
N LEU A 116 -8.81 -0.51 0.89
CA LEU A 116 -8.00 -1.34 1.76
C LEU A 116 -8.78 -1.68 3.05
N ARG A 117 -8.40 -2.76 3.71
CA ARG A 117 -8.99 -3.18 5.00
C ARG A 117 -9.05 -2.01 5.99
N GLY A 118 -10.22 -1.75 6.59
CA GLY A 118 -10.46 -0.66 7.53
C GLY A 118 -10.64 0.72 6.90
N HIS A 119 -10.53 0.87 5.58
CA HIS A 119 -10.67 2.15 4.86
C HIS A 119 -11.99 2.25 4.08
N GLY A 120 -12.30 3.44 3.60
CA GLY A 120 -13.44 3.71 2.72
C GLY A 120 -14.76 3.17 3.25
N LEU A 121 -15.45 2.34 2.47
CA LEU A 121 -16.71 1.68 2.84
C LEU A 121 -16.52 0.40 3.66
N ASN A 122 -15.29 -0.08 3.79
CA ASN A 122 -15.02 -1.31 4.52
C ASN A 122 -15.29 -1.16 6.03
N GLU A 123 -15.61 -2.27 6.69
CA GLU A 123 -15.79 -2.30 8.14
C GLU A 123 -14.52 -1.79 8.86
N GLU A 124 -14.72 -1.05 9.96
CA GLU A 124 -13.63 -0.50 10.74
C GLU A 124 -12.80 -1.62 11.40
N THR A 125 -11.50 -1.55 11.20
CA THR A 125 -10.54 -2.43 11.83
C THR A 125 -9.18 -1.72 11.92
N PHE A 126 -8.19 -2.39 12.49
CA PHE A 126 -6.84 -1.86 12.58
C PHE A 126 -6.02 -2.20 11.32
N CYS A 127 -5.07 -1.31 10.99
CA CYS A 127 -4.11 -1.50 9.92
C CYS A 127 -3.00 -2.48 10.36
N THR A 128 -2.61 -3.38 9.47
CA THR A 128 -1.48 -4.28 9.69
C THR A 128 -0.27 -3.98 8.81
N TYR A 129 -0.28 -2.80 8.17
CA TYR A 129 0.81 -2.29 7.35
C TYR A 129 1.37 -3.36 6.40
N SER A 130 0.50 -3.89 5.55
CA SER A 130 0.73 -4.90 4.51
C SER A 130 0.54 -6.38 4.91
N VAL A 131 0.40 -6.76 6.19
CA VAL A 131 0.30 -8.19 6.56
C VAL A 131 -1.04 -8.81 6.13
N ARG A 132 -2.16 -8.23 6.55
CA ARG A 132 -3.50 -8.66 6.16
C ARG A 132 -3.89 -8.12 4.79
N GLU A 133 -3.55 -6.87 4.55
CA GLU A 133 -3.84 -6.14 3.32
C GLU A 133 -3.29 -6.88 2.09
N ALA A 134 -2.10 -7.50 2.19
CA ALA A 134 -1.53 -8.32 1.12
C ALA A 134 -2.33 -9.60 0.84
N ARG A 135 -2.95 -10.19 1.86
CA ARG A 135 -3.83 -11.36 1.67
C ARG A 135 -5.19 -10.97 1.09
N ASP A 136 -5.70 -9.79 1.43
CA ASP A 136 -6.89 -9.24 0.80
C ASP A 136 -6.65 -8.98 -0.69
N LEU A 137 -5.48 -8.39 -1.02
CA LEU A 137 -5.08 -8.16 -2.41
C LEU A 137 -4.92 -9.48 -3.17
N LEU A 138 -4.32 -10.50 -2.57
CA LEU A 138 -4.25 -11.84 -3.18
C LEU A 138 -5.64 -12.38 -3.52
N THR A 139 -6.57 -12.31 -2.55
CA THR A 139 -7.95 -12.76 -2.78
C THR A 139 -8.63 -11.95 -3.90
N LEU A 140 -8.36 -10.64 -3.98
CA LEU A 140 -8.90 -9.80 -5.06
C LEU A 140 -8.28 -10.16 -6.43
N ILE A 141 -7.00 -10.52 -6.49
CA ILE A 141 -6.34 -11.02 -7.71
C ILE A 141 -7.01 -12.33 -8.18
N GLU A 142 -7.24 -13.26 -7.25
CA GLU A 142 -7.90 -14.55 -7.53
C GLU A 142 -9.35 -14.35 -7.98
N ASP A 143 -10.12 -13.49 -7.30
CA ASP A 143 -11.49 -13.13 -7.71
C ASP A 143 -11.50 -12.50 -9.09
N THR A 144 -10.60 -11.57 -9.37
CA THR A 144 -10.49 -10.89 -10.67
C THR A 144 -10.28 -11.90 -11.81
N ARG A 145 -9.33 -12.83 -11.62
CA ARG A 145 -9.06 -13.88 -12.63
C ARG A 145 -10.21 -14.87 -12.81
N SER A 146 -10.98 -15.11 -11.77
CA SER A 146 -12.17 -15.99 -11.82
C SER A 146 -13.38 -15.28 -12.43
N ARG A 147 -13.51 -13.97 -12.17
CA ARG A 147 -14.67 -13.16 -12.58
C ARG A 147 -14.64 -12.74 -14.04
N TYR A 148 -13.45 -12.45 -14.57
CA TYR A 148 -13.27 -11.94 -15.92
C TYR A 148 -12.53 -12.93 -16.80
N GLU A 149 -13.11 -13.28 -17.94
CA GLU A 149 -12.50 -14.21 -18.89
C GLU A 149 -11.52 -13.46 -19.84
N GLY A 150 -10.55 -14.19 -20.36
CA GLY A 150 -9.65 -13.68 -21.42
C GLY A 150 -8.57 -12.71 -20.93
N ILE A 151 -8.31 -12.63 -19.64
CA ILE A 151 -7.22 -11.79 -19.09
C ILE A 151 -5.87 -12.28 -19.59
N LYS A 152 -5.23 -11.50 -20.47
CA LYS A 152 -3.86 -11.77 -20.93
C LYS A 152 -2.82 -11.20 -19.98
N MET A 153 -3.09 -10.00 -19.45
CA MET A 153 -2.19 -9.32 -18.52
C MET A 153 -2.97 -8.81 -17.32
N LEU A 154 -2.56 -9.16 -16.10
CA LEU A 154 -3.04 -8.58 -14.86
C LEU A 154 -1.83 -8.06 -14.09
N GLY A 155 -1.82 -6.77 -13.76
CA GLY A 155 -0.83 -6.14 -12.90
C GLY A 155 -1.43 -5.60 -11.62
N ILE A 156 -0.56 -5.21 -10.70
CA ILE A 156 -0.95 -4.47 -9.50
C ILE A 156 -0.12 -3.19 -9.39
N HIS A 157 -0.76 -2.14 -8.89
CA HIS A 157 -0.14 -0.85 -8.59
C HIS A 157 -0.50 -0.45 -7.17
N GLY A 158 0.42 0.12 -6.44
CA GLY A 158 0.15 0.62 -5.10
C GLY A 158 0.90 1.90 -4.80
N GLU A 159 0.28 2.75 -3.96
CA GLU A 159 0.88 3.96 -3.42
C GLU A 159 1.09 3.80 -1.92
N SER A 160 2.27 4.16 -1.40
CA SER A 160 2.58 4.20 0.03
C SER A 160 2.24 2.86 0.73
N LEU A 161 1.22 2.81 1.60
CA LEU A 161 0.69 1.56 2.18
C LEU A 161 0.26 0.57 1.08
N GLY A 162 -0.36 1.06 0.00
CA GLY A 162 -0.74 0.24 -1.15
C GLY A 162 0.46 -0.35 -1.87
N ALA A 163 1.56 0.40 -2.00
CA ALA A 163 2.82 -0.09 -2.55
C ALA A 163 3.43 -1.20 -1.68
N ALA A 164 3.50 -0.95 -0.37
CA ALA A 164 3.94 -1.94 0.60
C ALA A 164 3.06 -3.21 0.57
N THR A 165 1.74 -3.05 0.41
CA THR A 165 0.77 -4.14 0.25
C THR A 165 1.02 -4.93 -1.02
N SER A 166 1.26 -4.25 -2.14
CA SER A 166 1.56 -4.87 -3.44
C SER A 166 2.85 -5.67 -3.40
N VAL A 167 3.92 -5.11 -2.82
CA VAL A 167 5.19 -5.83 -2.63
C VAL A 167 5.02 -7.01 -1.68
N ALA A 168 4.35 -6.84 -0.54
CA ALA A 168 4.13 -7.92 0.41
C ALA A 168 3.28 -9.07 -0.14
N CYS A 169 2.44 -8.80 -1.15
CA CYS A 169 1.63 -9.81 -1.82
C CYS A 169 2.50 -10.81 -2.61
N LEU A 170 3.69 -10.41 -3.06
CA LEU A 170 4.59 -11.25 -3.85
C LEU A 170 5.01 -12.54 -3.16
N LYS A 171 5.07 -12.57 -1.81
CA LYS A 171 5.38 -13.80 -1.04
C LYS A 171 4.37 -14.93 -1.24
N TYR A 172 3.21 -14.63 -1.79
CA TYR A 172 2.18 -15.63 -2.09
C TYR A 172 2.21 -16.11 -3.55
N HIS A 173 3.20 -15.65 -4.33
CA HIS A 173 3.35 -15.98 -5.75
C HIS A 173 2.08 -15.76 -6.57
N PRO A 174 1.49 -14.52 -6.52
CA PRO A 174 0.26 -14.23 -7.22
C PRO A 174 0.41 -14.38 -8.74
N GLN A 175 -0.68 -14.74 -9.42
CA GLN A 175 -0.69 -14.83 -10.89
C GLN A 175 -0.86 -13.45 -11.53
N ILE A 176 0.20 -12.64 -11.52
CA ILE A 176 0.26 -11.30 -12.09
C ILE A 176 1.50 -11.14 -12.97
N ALA A 177 1.45 -10.18 -13.89
CA ALA A 177 2.52 -9.91 -14.85
C ALA A 177 3.53 -8.87 -14.33
N PHE A 178 3.12 -7.95 -13.45
CA PHE A 178 3.97 -6.87 -12.95
C PHE A 178 3.44 -6.25 -11.65
N VAL A 179 4.33 -5.54 -10.98
CA VAL A 179 4.03 -4.68 -9.83
C VAL A 179 4.55 -3.27 -10.11
N VAL A 180 3.76 -2.24 -9.78
CA VAL A 180 4.22 -0.84 -9.65
C VAL A 180 4.07 -0.43 -8.20
N ALA A 181 5.16 0.02 -7.57
CA ALA A 181 5.24 0.40 -6.18
C ALA A 181 5.71 1.86 -6.06
N ASP A 182 4.76 2.79 -5.82
CA ASP A 182 5.04 4.21 -5.65
C ASP A 182 5.17 4.55 -4.15
N CYS A 183 6.30 5.16 -3.76
CA CYS A 183 6.67 5.64 -2.42
C CYS A 183 6.40 4.63 -1.28
N GLY A 184 6.60 3.33 -1.55
CA GLY A 184 6.41 2.26 -0.57
C GLY A 184 7.50 2.20 0.49
N PHE A 185 7.19 1.58 1.63
CA PHE A 185 8.19 1.31 2.68
C PHE A 185 8.71 -0.13 2.61
N SER A 186 9.97 -0.29 2.94
CA SER A 186 10.64 -1.60 3.02
C SER A 186 10.29 -2.36 4.31
N ASP A 187 10.16 -1.63 5.43
CA ASP A 187 9.64 -2.10 6.70
C ASP A 187 9.03 -0.93 7.50
N ILE A 188 7.91 -1.20 8.19
CA ILE A 188 7.20 -0.14 8.93
C ILE A 188 7.95 0.29 10.19
N PHE A 189 8.74 -0.61 10.79
CA PHE A 189 9.47 -0.30 12.01
C PHE A 189 10.48 0.83 11.76
N GLY A 190 11.21 0.78 10.63
CA GLY A 190 12.16 1.82 10.23
C GLY A 190 11.48 3.18 9.99
N VAL A 191 10.31 3.19 9.33
CA VAL A 191 9.53 4.43 9.09
C VAL A 191 9.11 5.05 10.42
N LEU A 192 8.53 4.26 11.32
CA LEU A 192 8.08 4.73 12.63
C LEU A 192 9.26 5.18 13.51
N GLU A 193 10.41 4.49 13.42
CA GLU A 193 11.62 4.88 14.15
C GLU A 193 12.13 6.25 13.67
N ASN A 194 12.13 6.50 12.37
CA ASN A 194 12.54 7.81 11.82
C ASN A 194 11.57 8.91 12.27
N GLY A 195 10.27 8.66 12.28
CA GLY A 195 9.27 9.60 12.82
C GLY A 195 9.47 9.91 14.30
N LEU A 196 9.81 8.92 15.12
CA LEU A 196 10.14 9.13 16.54
C LEU A 196 11.43 9.92 16.73
N LYS A 197 12.48 9.64 15.94
CA LYS A 197 13.73 10.42 15.95
C LYS A 197 13.48 11.88 15.64
N ALA A 198 12.71 12.15 14.60
CA ALA A 198 12.31 13.51 14.22
C ALA A 198 11.55 14.23 15.35
N SER A 199 10.71 13.50 16.09
CA SER A 199 9.94 14.00 17.24
C SER A 199 10.74 13.99 18.56
N ARG A 200 12.02 13.61 18.54
CA ARG A 200 12.91 13.46 19.72
C ARG A 200 12.37 12.49 20.78
N MET A 201 11.58 11.50 20.37
CA MET A 201 11.04 10.48 21.27
C MET A 201 11.98 9.26 21.39
N PRO A 202 12.01 8.58 22.55
CA PRO A 202 12.89 7.43 22.74
C PRO A 202 12.50 6.26 21.83
N ALA A 203 13.43 5.73 21.03
CA ALA A 203 13.21 4.58 20.14
C ALA A 203 12.72 3.31 20.87
N GLY A 204 13.02 3.18 22.19
CA GLY A 204 12.55 2.06 23.01
C GLY A 204 11.03 1.91 23.07
N ILE A 205 10.28 2.99 22.83
CA ILE A 205 8.81 2.97 22.78
C ILE A 205 8.32 2.02 21.66
N LEU A 206 8.98 1.99 20.49
CA LEU A 206 8.57 1.10 19.39
C LEU A 206 8.72 -0.38 19.73
N LYS A 207 9.75 -0.77 20.45
CA LYS A 207 9.90 -2.15 20.90
C LYS A 207 8.76 -2.55 21.81
N LEU A 208 8.42 -1.68 22.76
CA LEU A 208 7.30 -1.88 23.66
C LEU A 208 5.96 -1.92 22.90
N THR A 209 5.75 -0.97 21.97
CA THR A 209 4.61 -0.93 21.06
C THR A 209 4.46 -2.23 20.30
N SER A 210 5.56 -2.73 19.71
CA SER A 210 5.59 -3.97 18.94
C SER A 210 5.19 -5.19 19.77
N VAL A 211 5.70 -5.30 21.03
CA VAL A 211 5.32 -6.37 21.94
C VAL A 211 3.83 -6.28 22.31
N CYS A 212 3.35 -5.10 22.67
CA CYS A 212 1.94 -4.88 23.02
C CYS A 212 1.01 -5.10 21.83
N ALA A 213 1.44 -4.73 20.61
CA ALA A 213 0.73 -5.03 19.37
C ALA A 213 0.60 -6.55 19.15
N LYS A 214 1.69 -7.30 19.34
CA LYS A 214 1.66 -8.77 19.25
C LYS A 214 0.68 -9.41 20.23
N ILE A 215 0.66 -8.93 21.47
CA ILE A 215 -0.22 -9.46 22.53
C ILE A 215 -1.70 -9.14 22.19
N ARG A 216 -2.00 -7.92 21.73
CA ARG A 216 -3.39 -7.47 21.56
C ARG A 216 -3.99 -7.81 20.21
N TYR A 217 -3.19 -7.74 19.14
CA TYR A 217 -3.66 -7.82 17.75
C TYR A 217 -3.12 -9.03 16.99
N GLY A 218 -2.20 -9.78 17.58
CA GLY A 218 -1.64 -11.00 16.98
C GLY A 218 -0.44 -10.78 16.07
N PHE A 219 -0.05 -9.52 15.77
CA PHE A 219 1.15 -9.21 14.97
C PHE A 219 2.04 -8.19 15.66
N SER A 220 3.34 -8.29 15.40
CA SER A 220 4.34 -7.30 15.83
C SER A 220 4.68 -6.38 14.66
N LEU A 221 5.17 -5.17 14.96
CA LEU A 221 5.67 -4.25 13.92
C LEU A 221 6.84 -4.86 13.14
N ALA A 222 7.60 -5.77 13.74
CA ALA A 222 8.71 -6.46 13.09
C ALA A 222 8.27 -7.46 12.01
N GLU A 223 6.99 -7.85 11.95
CA GLU A 223 6.44 -8.72 10.92
C GLU A 223 5.96 -7.94 9.67
N MET A 224 5.86 -6.61 9.80
CA MET A 224 5.36 -5.70 8.76
C MET A 224 6.52 -5.24 7.86
N ARG A 225 7.05 -6.19 7.06
CA ARG A 225 8.26 -6.04 6.25
C ARG A 225 8.05 -6.50 4.80
N PRO A 226 7.51 -5.62 3.94
CA PRO A 226 7.32 -5.92 2.52
C PRO A 226 8.58 -6.42 1.81
N ILE A 227 9.75 -5.86 2.16
CA ILE A 227 11.04 -6.20 1.55
C ILE A 227 11.35 -7.71 1.57
N ASP A 228 10.90 -8.41 2.61
CA ASP A 228 11.15 -9.86 2.75
C ASP A 228 10.47 -10.69 1.64
N SER A 229 9.52 -10.10 0.92
CA SER A 229 8.78 -10.74 -0.19
C SER A 229 9.49 -10.64 -1.54
N LEU A 230 10.58 -9.88 -1.63
CA LEU A 230 11.31 -9.62 -2.88
C LEU A 230 12.41 -10.65 -3.14
N LYS A 231 12.89 -11.30 -2.09
CA LYS A 231 13.87 -12.35 -2.21
C LYS A 231 13.28 -13.56 -2.94
N GLY A 232 13.85 -13.88 -4.09
CA GLY A 232 13.36 -14.97 -4.95
C GLY A 232 12.10 -14.61 -5.75
N ASN A 233 11.67 -13.33 -5.73
CA ASN A 233 10.62 -12.84 -6.60
C ASN A 233 11.13 -12.70 -8.04
N GLU A 234 10.42 -13.29 -9.01
CA GLU A 234 10.71 -13.20 -10.44
C GLU A 234 9.75 -12.24 -11.18
N ILE A 235 8.66 -11.83 -10.53
CA ILE A 235 7.70 -10.88 -11.11
C ILE A 235 8.36 -9.51 -11.23
N PRO A 236 8.32 -8.87 -12.43
CA PRO A 236 8.87 -7.55 -12.65
C PRO A 236 8.29 -6.48 -11.71
N VAL A 237 9.14 -5.62 -11.16
CA VAL A 237 8.75 -4.54 -10.26
C VAL A 237 9.28 -3.20 -10.73
N LEU A 238 8.38 -2.23 -10.91
CA LEU A 238 8.71 -0.83 -11.08
C LEU A 238 8.56 -0.11 -9.74
N PHE A 239 9.65 0.44 -9.22
CA PHE A 239 9.64 1.35 -8.08
C PHE A 239 9.66 2.79 -8.59
N ILE A 240 8.75 3.62 -8.07
CA ILE A 240 8.76 5.07 -8.28
C ILE A 240 8.76 5.72 -6.90
N HIS A 241 9.50 6.83 -6.72
CA HIS A 241 9.57 7.52 -5.44
C HIS A 241 9.86 9.00 -5.63
N GLY A 242 9.24 9.85 -4.81
CA GLY A 242 9.62 11.25 -4.75
C GLY A 242 11.03 11.40 -4.16
N ALA A 243 11.92 12.10 -4.85
CA ALA A 243 13.32 12.24 -4.42
C ALA A 243 13.46 12.99 -3.09
N ASP A 244 12.50 13.85 -2.78
CA ASP A 244 12.48 14.69 -1.57
C ASP A 244 11.44 14.23 -0.55
N ASP A 245 11.02 12.95 -0.57
CA ASP A 245 10.05 12.38 0.39
C ASP A 245 10.64 12.37 1.82
N PRO A 246 10.14 13.23 2.73
CA PRO A 246 10.67 13.30 4.09
C PRO A 246 9.99 12.29 5.04
N PHE A 247 8.91 11.63 4.61
CA PHE A 247 8.10 10.73 5.43
C PHE A 247 8.53 9.28 5.26
N ILE A 248 8.52 8.78 4.02
CA ILE A 248 9.11 7.49 3.66
C ILE A 248 10.30 7.79 2.76
N LEU A 249 11.50 7.71 3.34
CA LEU A 249 12.72 8.09 2.63
C LEU A 249 12.94 7.23 1.37
N PRO A 250 13.43 7.79 0.25
CA PRO A 250 13.67 7.07 -1.01
C PRO A 250 14.54 5.83 -0.88
N GLU A 251 15.41 5.77 0.13
CA GLU A 251 16.22 4.60 0.47
C GLU A 251 15.40 3.34 0.73
N ASN A 252 14.10 3.47 1.03
CA ASN A 252 13.20 2.32 1.14
C ASN A 252 13.02 1.63 -0.23
N SER A 253 12.78 2.40 -1.29
CA SER A 253 12.67 1.88 -2.65
C SER A 253 14.00 1.37 -3.19
N GLU A 254 15.12 2.06 -2.89
CA GLU A 254 16.47 1.61 -3.24
C GLU A 254 16.78 0.23 -2.62
N ARG A 255 16.48 0.07 -1.33
CA ARG A 255 16.65 -1.22 -0.62
C ARG A 255 15.77 -2.31 -1.19
N MET A 256 14.51 -2.00 -1.50
CA MET A 256 13.58 -2.96 -2.10
C MET A 256 14.02 -3.36 -3.50
N GLN A 257 14.48 -2.43 -4.32
CA GLN A 257 15.03 -2.73 -5.63
C GLN A 257 16.26 -3.65 -5.53
N ALA A 258 17.19 -3.33 -4.64
CA ALA A 258 18.40 -4.12 -4.43
C ALA A 258 18.13 -5.57 -3.95
N GLU A 259 17.02 -5.80 -3.22
CA GLU A 259 16.62 -7.14 -2.74
C GLU A 259 15.83 -7.92 -3.80
N THR A 260 15.30 -7.25 -4.84
CA THR A 260 14.48 -7.89 -5.87
C THR A 260 15.33 -8.82 -6.73
N SER A 261 14.99 -10.11 -6.77
CA SER A 261 15.75 -11.10 -7.56
C SER A 261 15.45 -11.04 -9.07
N GLY A 262 14.22 -10.66 -9.43
CA GLY A 262 13.77 -10.51 -10.81
C GLY A 262 14.09 -9.13 -11.41
N TYR A 263 13.51 -8.89 -12.58
CA TYR A 263 13.65 -7.59 -13.24
C TYR A 263 13.02 -6.47 -12.41
N SER A 264 13.76 -5.38 -12.20
CA SER A 264 13.25 -4.21 -11.49
C SER A 264 13.86 -2.91 -12.00
N GLU A 265 13.08 -1.85 -11.94
CA GLU A 265 13.48 -0.48 -12.23
C GLU A 265 13.19 0.41 -11.02
N LEU A 266 13.99 1.46 -10.82
CA LEU A 266 13.74 2.51 -9.84
C LEU A 266 13.86 3.87 -10.52
N HIS A 267 12.83 4.70 -10.34
CA HIS A 267 12.77 6.07 -10.82
C HIS A 267 12.49 7.02 -9.66
N LEU A 268 13.42 7.91 -9.38
CA LEU A 268 13.26 8.99 -8.41
C LEU A 268 12.76 10.24 -9.13
N ILE A 269 11.63 10.78 -8.71
CA ILE A 269 11.06 12.01 -9.30
C ILE A 269 11.58 13.21 -8.52
N PRO A 270 12.37 14.09 -9.17
CA PRO A 270 12.93 15.27 -8.53
C PRO A 270 11.87 16.20 -7.96
N ASP A 271 12.17 16.86 -6.84
CA ASP A 271 11.31 17.82 -6.15
C ASP A 271 9.92 17.27 -5.73
N ALA A 272 9.69 15.97 -5.83
CA ALA A 272 8.46 15.33 -5.37
C ALA A 272 8.60 14.87 -3.92
N VAL A 273 7.60 15.16 -3.10
CA VAL A 273 7.48 14.66 -1.73
C VAL A 273 6.60 13.40 -1.68
N HIS A 274 6.21 12.97 -0.47
CA HIS A 274 5.45 11.72 -0.27
C HIS A 274 4.13 11.68 -1.06
N ALA A 275 3.93 10.65 -1.89
CA ALA A 275 2.75 10.40 -2.70
C ALA A 275 2.43 11.50 -3.76
N GLU A 276 3.41 12.34 -4.09
CA GLU A 276 3.25 13.44 -5.04
C GLU A 276 4.01 13.23 -6.37
N SER A 277 4.63 12.08 -6.60
CA SER A 277 5.39 11.81 -7.84
C SER A 277 4.56 12.06 -9.10
N ALA A 278 3.32 11.54 -9.14
CA ALA A 278 2.41 11.70 -10.27
C ALA A 278 1.82 13.12 -10.39
N LEU A 279 1.78 13.89 -9.31
CA LEU A 279 1.32 15.29 -9.29
C LEU A 279 2.43 16.23 -9.74
N LYS A 280 3.65 15.98 -9.29
CA LYS A 280 4.81 16.85 -9.52
C LYS A 280 5.30 16.79 -10.97
N ASP A 281 5.37 15.60 -11.52
CA ASP A 281 5.79 15.37 -12.91
C ASP A 281 4.96 14.26 -13.57
N PRO A 282 3.71 14.58 -13.95
CA PRO A 282 2.79 13.61 -14.53
C PRO A 282 3.28 13.06 -15.89
N GLU A 283 4.03 13.86 -16.65
CA GLU A 283 4.54 13.45 -17.95
C GLU A 283 5.64 12.40 -17.80
N THR A 284 6.63 12.65 -16.95
CA THR A 284 7.68 11.68 -16.65
C THR A 284 7.10 10.43 -16.00
N TYR A 285 6.17 10.58 -15.06
CA TYR A 285 5.50 9.43 -14.43
C TYR A 285 4.81 8.53 -15.46
N ALA A 286 4.00 9.12 -16.33
CA ALA A 286 3.28 8.40 -17.39
C ALA A 286 4.25 7.78 -18.43
N ALA A 287 5.36 8.46 -18.73
CA ALA A 287 6.38 7.93 -19.65
C ALA A 287 7.07 6.69 -19.05
N VAL A 288 7.54 6.78 -17.81
CA VAL A 288 8.18 5.67 -17.09
C VAL A 288 7.24 4.46 -17.02
N LEU A 289 5.99 4.69 -16.64
CA LEU A 289 4.98 3.63 -16.57
C LEU A 289 4.77 2.97 -17.94
N ARG A 290 4.62 3.76 -19.00
CA ARG A 290 4.41 3.26 -20.39
C ARG A 290 5.60 2.43 -20.87
N GLU A 291 6.83 2.92 -20.65
CA GLU A 291 8.04 2.22 -21.06
C GLU A 291 8.21 0.89 -20.32
N PHE A 292 7.99 0.88 -19.01
CA PHE A 292 8.01 -0.35 -18.24
C PHE A 292 6.98 -1.36 -18.74
N LEU A 293 5.73 -0.95 -18.93
CA LEU A 293 4.67 -1.83 -19.44
C LEU A 293 4.96 -2.34 -20.85
N GLN A 294 5.60 -1.53 -21.70
CA GLN A 294 6.01 -2.00 -23.03
C GLN A 294 7.06 -3.09 -22.93
N ARG A 295 8.08 -2.93 -22.06
CA ARG A 295 9.09 -3.99 -21.82
C ARG A 295 8.46 -5.30 -21.31
N ILE A 296 7.43 -5.20 -20.46
CA ILE A 296 6.71 -6.40 -20.01
C ILE A 296 5.99 -7.07 -21.18
N LYS A 297 5.30 -6.31 -22.03
CA LYS A 297 4.60 -6.83 -23.23
C LYS A 297 5.53 -7.49 -24.23
N ASP A 298 6.73 -6.94 -24.43
CA ASP A 298 7.72 -7.48 -25.36
C ASP A 298 8.36 -8.81 -24.89
N ASN A 299 8.20 -9.14 -23.60
CA ASN A 299 8.74 -10.34 -22.99
C ASN A 299 7.67 -11.41 -22.63
N LEU A 300 6.38 -11.13 -22.88
CA LEU A 300 5.26 -12.07 -22.75
C LEU A 300 5.07 -12.85 -24.05
#